data_54a202140d2d121b53df7b66f044835f
#
_entry.id   54a202140d2d121b53df7b66f044835f
#
_cell.length_a   1.000
_cell.length_b   1.000
_cell.length_c   1.000
_cell.angle_alpha   90.00
_cell.angle_beta   90.00
_cell.angle_gamma   90.00
#
_symmetry.space_group_name_H-M   'P 1'
#
loop_
_entity.id
_entity.type
_entity.pdbx_description
1 polymer ?
#
loop_
_entity_poly.entity_id
_entity_poly.type
_entity_poly.pdbx_seq_one_letter_code
_entity_poly.pdbx_strand_id
1 'polypeptide(L)'
;MRFQILDIIPYLANPVTGRQVSPAERFDQTLELARRAERLGFDAISVGERHAGRFLSSAPSVILGAIASQTSTIRLQTGVTVLSVLDPVRVAEDYATIDQLSRGRLEITIGKGNEVAQFPLFGLEIDDQWELLADKYALLRRLWRETDVDWDATPYTRAQHATTTLPRPFAGAPRVWHGSATTLASAALAARHGDPLFSANAIQPLRNYEVLVRHYRDEFERHGHDPRFAYVGAGSGSLFIADSTAEARELYGPVYEAIVAATNVPGNNSPFRDIDHAIAEGPALVGTAEQVIEKIARFHGAFDHDLQSISLPTTLPIEQQYEILERFAAEVVPVVRREFPTTLWGEGDPYATRPAVHGATEKDAASAVSAHGRLVAAA
;
A
#
# COMPACT_ATOMS: atom_id res chain seq x y z
N MET A 1 -9.99 -6.31 -11.63
CA MET A 1 -9.26 -6.07 -10.36
C MET A 1 -7.77 -6.03 -10.61
N ARG A 2 -7.03 -5.18 -9.90
CA ARG A 2 -5.56 -5.11 -9.86
C ARG A 2 -5.04 -5.83 -8.63
N PHE A 3 -3.76 -6.28 -8.68
CA PHE A 3 -3.14 -7.02 -7.60
C PHE A 3 -1.82 -6.39 -7.17
N GLN A 4 -1.67 -6.26 -5.86
CA GLN A 4 -0.48 -5.73 -5.20
C GLN A 4 0.08 -6.75 -4.20
N ILE A 5 1.40 -6.86 -4.12
CA ILE A 5 2.06 -7.58 -3.04
C ILE A 5 2.56 -6.56 -2.01
N LEU A 6 2.21 -6.76 -0.75
CA LEU A 6 2.69 -5.95 0.37
C LEU A 6 3.75 -6.74 1.16
N ASP A 7 4.93 -6.15 1.30
CA ASP A 7 5.96 -6.62 2.21
C ASP A 7 6.27 -5.54 3.26
N ILE A 8 5.91 -5.80 4.52
CA ILE A 8 6.29 -4.95 5.66
C ILE A 8 7.63 -5.39 6.27
N ILE A 9 8.33 -6.30 5.63
CA ILE A 9 9.63 -6.86 5.96
C ILE A 9 9.72 -7.27 7.43
N PRO A 10 8.84 -8.17 7.92
CA PRO A 10 8.94 -8.67 9.27
C PRO A 10 10.25 -9.44 9.47
N TYR A 11 10.84 -9.27 10.66
CA TYR A 11 12.10 -9.91 11.03
C TYR A 11 11.84 -10.94 12.14
N LEU A 12 11.26 -12.06 11.74
CA LEU A 12 10.81 -13.14 12.61
C LEU A 12 11.49 -14.45 12.23
N ALA A 13 11.78 -15.29 13.23
CA ALA A 13 12.20 -16.66 12.98
C ALA A 13 11.02 -17.51 12.47
N ASN A 14 11.32 -18.52 11.67
CA ASN A 14 10.35 -19.55 11.35
C ASN A 14 9.90 -20.25 12.65
N PRO A 15 8.60 -20.29 12.97
CA PRO A 15 8.13 -20.79 14.27
C PRO A 15 8.31 -22.28 14.45
N VAL A 16 8.45 -23.04 13.36
CA VAL A 16 8.61 -24.51 13.40
C VAL A 16 10.08 -24.90 13.50
N THR A 17 10.94 -24.25 12.71
CA THR A 17 12.36 -24.62 12.61
C THR A 17 13.29 -23.77 13.48
N GLY A 18 12.81 -22.64 13.98
CA GLY A 18 13.60 -21.63 14.69
C GLY A 18 14.61 -20.87 13.82
N ARG A 19 14.67 -21.15 12.51
CA ARG A 19 15.60 -20.47 11.59
C ARG A 19 15.15 -19.02 11.39
N GLN A 20 16.07 -18.09 11.57
CA GLN A 20 15.94 -16.69 11.21
C GLN A 20 17.01 -16.34 10.16
N VAL A 21 16.60 -15.75 9.07
CA VAL A 21 17.52 -15.25 8.03
C VAL A 21 18.23 -13.98 8.52
N SER A 22 19.38 -13.65 7.94
CA SER A 22 20.04 -12.37 8.24
C SER A 22 19.24 -11.18 7.66
N PRO A 23 19.41 -9.95 8.19
CA PRO A 23 18.80 -8.77 7.59
C PRO A 23 19.15 -8.58 6.10
N ALA A 24 20.42 -8.83 5.72
CA ALA A 24 20.85 -8.75 4.33
C ALA A 24 20.09 -9.74 3.44
N GLU A 25 20.03 -11.01 3.85
CA GLU A 25 19.28 -12.05 3.14
C GLU A 25 17.77 -11.69 3.03
N ARG A 26 17.19 -11.08 4.09
CA ARG A 26 15.79 -10.65 4.06
C ARG A 26 15.54 -9.49 3.07
N PHE A 27 16.47 -8.56 2.92
CA PHE A 27 16.41 -7.54 1.88
C PHE A 27 16.57 -8.14 0.47
N ASP A 28 17.50 -9.07 0.28
CA ASP A 28 17.65 -9.79 -1.00
C ASP A 28 16.36 -10.52 -1.40
N GLN A 29 15.67 -11.15 -0.43
CA GLN A 29 14.36 -11.78 -0.64
C GLN A 29 13.29 -10.76 -1.07
N THR A 30 13.26 -9.57 -0.47
CA THR A 30 12.32 -8.50 -0.85
C THR A 30 12.58 -8.01 -2.28
N LEU A 31 13.84 -7.85 -2.66
CA LEU A 31 14.21 -7.43 -4.02
C LEU A 31 13.87 -8.52 -5.06
N GLU A 32 14.13 -9.80 -4.74
CA GLU A 32 13.74 -10.90 -5.64
C GLU A 32 12.23 -11.06 -5.72
N LEU A 33 11.50 -10.85 -4.62
CA LEU A 33 10.04 -10.83 -4.63
C LEU A 33 9.49 -9.80 -5.62
N ALA A 34 10.05 -8.60 -5.65
CA ALA A 34 9.64 -7.56 -6.58
C ALA A 34 9.87 -7.96 -8.05
N ARG A 35 11.04 -8.56 -8.36
CA ARG A 35 11.35 -9.08 -9.70
C ARG A 35 10.41 -10.22 -10.12
N ARG A 36 10.08 -11.13 -9.20
CA ARG A 36 9.14 -12.23 -9.46
C ARG A 36 7.72 -11.72 -9.66
N ALA A 37 7.28 -10.78 -8.83
CA ALA A 37 5.97 -10.14 -8.96
C ALA A 37 5.80 -9.52 -10.35
N GLU A 38 6.82 -8.81 -10.84
CA GLU A 38 6.82 -8.25 -12.20
C GLU A 38 6.71 -9.34 -13.27
N ARG A 39 7.54 -10.41 -13.18
CA ARG A 39 7.50 -11.52 -14.14
C ARG A 39 6.18 -12.28 -14.14
N LEU A 40 5.53 -12.40 -12.99
CA LEU A 40 4.24 -13.06 -12.82
C LEU A 40 3.05 -12.16 -13.20
N GLY A 41 3.30 -10.90 -13.55
CA GLY A 41 2.27 -9.96 -14.03
C GLY A 41 1.44 -9.35 -12.90
N PHE A 42 1.97 -9.23 -11.69
CA PHE A 42 1.37 -8.38 -10.66
C PHE A 42 1.44 -6.91 -11.06
N ASP A 43 0.45 -6.14 -10.64
CA ASP A 43 0.33 -4.74 -11.04
C ASP A 43 1.20 -3.82 -10.17
N ALA A 44 1.42 -4.16 -8.87
CA ALA A 44 2.20 -3.35 -7.95
C ALA A 44 2.95 -4.19 -6.89
N ILE A 45 4.07 -3.64 -6.41
CA ILE A 45 4.77 -4.05 -5.20
C ILE A 45 4.73 -2.91 -4.18
N SER A 46 4.42 -3.21 -2.93
CA SER A 46 4.30 -2.24 -1.85
C SER A 46 5.25 -2.59 -0.70
N VAL A 47 5.93 -1.57 -0.19
CA VAL A 47 6.79 -1.69 0.99
C VAL A 47 6.17 -0.88 2.13
N GLY A 48 5.95 -1.54 3.27
CA GLY A 48 5.44 -0.88 4.46
C GLY A 48 6.52 -0.07 5.19
N GLU A 49 6.11 0.75 6.15
CA GLU A 49 7.01 1.50 7.03
C GLU A 49 6.75 1.14 8.49
N ARG A 50 7.81 0.75 9.19
CA ARG A 50 7.80 0.39 10.60
C ARG A 50 9.07 0.86 11.28
N HIS A 51 8.96 1.55 12.41
CA HIS A 51 10.08 2.11 13.15
C HIS A 51 10.31 1.44 14.52
N ALA A 52 9.38 0.63 14.95
CA ALA A 52 9.47 -0.12 16.21
C ALA A 52 9.15 -1.60 15.95
N GLY A 53 9.50 -2.46 16.91
CA GLY A 53 9.23 -3.87 16.82
C GLY A 53 10.21 -4.64 15.92
N ARG A 54 9.79 -5.83 15.47
CA ARG A 54 10.61 -6.76 14.68
C ARG A 54 10.37 -6.59 13.19
N PHE A 55 10.74 -5.44 12.64
CA PHE A 55 10.61 -5.12 11.22
C PHE A 55 11.91 -4.47 10.70
N LEU A 56 12.22 -4.68 9.42
CA LEU A 56 13.38 -4.09 8.75
C LEU A 56 12.97 -2.95 7.80
N SER A 57 11.71 -2.59 7.74
CA SER A 57 11.15 -1.65 6.77
C SER A 57 11.10 -0.21 7.28
N SER A 58 12.14 0.25 7.99
CA SER A 58 12.19 1.63 8.52
C SER A 58 12.49 2.70 7.46
N ALA A 59 12.93 2.31 6.27
CA ALA A 59 13.31 3.23 5.19
C ALA A 59 12.72 2.77 3.84
N PRO A 60 11.38 2.83 3.65
CA PRO A 60 10.75 2.36 2.42
C PRO A 60 11.23 3.10 1.18
N SER A 61 11.61 4.37 1.26
CA SER A 61 12.15 5.12 0.14
C SER A 61 13.47 4.52 -0.38
N VAL A 62 14.36 4.08 0.50
CA VAL A 62 15.62 3.42 0.11
C VAL A 62 15.35 2.09 -0.58
N ILE A 63 14.43 1.28 -0.02
CA ILE A 63 14.08 -0.04 -0.55
C ILE A 63 13.38 0.09 -1.91
N LEU A 64 12.43 1.01 -2.04
CA LEU A 64 11.74 1.27 -3.32
C LEU A 64 12.69 1.81 -4.39
N GLY A 65 13.70 2.62 -4.02
CA GLY A 65 14.76 3.03 -4.93
C GLY A 65 15.57 1.85 -5.47
N ALA A 66 15.89 0.88 -4.61
CA ALA A 66 16.55 -0.36 -5.03
C ALA A 66 15.66 -1.23 -5.92
N ILE A 67 14.37 -1.35 -5.62
CA ILE A 67 13.40 -2.06 -6.46
C ILE A 67 13.23 -1.35 -7.81
N ALA A 68 13.16 -0.02 -7.83
CA ALA A 68 13.02 0.78 -9.05
C ALA A 68 14.13 0.48 -10.07
N SER A 69 15.36 0.26 -9.58
CA SER A 69 16.52 -0.03 -10.43
C SER A 69 16.54 -1.45 -11.01
N GLN A 70 15.73 -2.38 -10.46
CA GLN A 70 15.72 -3.79 -10.82
C GLN A 70 14.42 -4.24 -11.50
N THR A 71 13.48 -3.33 -11.69
CA THR A 71 12.17 -3.56 -12.30
C THR A 71 11.87 -2.49 -13.34
N SER A 72 10.95 -2.75 -14.27
CA SER A 72 10.68 -1.86 -15.39
C SER A 72 9.21 -1.50 -15.59
N THR A 73 8.28 -2.34 -15.15
CA THR A 73 6.85 -2.18 -15.40
C THR A 73 5.98 -2.17 -14.15
N ILE A 74 6.36 -2.94 -13.12
CA ILE A 74 5.58 -3.03 -11.89
C ILE A 74 5.53 -1.67 -11.17
N ARG A 75 4.34 -1.27 -10.69
CA ARG A 75 4.18 -0.05 -9.90
C ARG A 75 4.79 -0.21 -8.53
N LEU A 76 5.34 0.88 -8.02
CA LEU A 76 5.98 0.97 -6.73
C LEU A 76 5.05 1.69 -5.76
N GLN A 77 4.72 1.06 -4.64
CA GLN A 77 3.83 1.66 -3.64
C GLN A 77 4.42 1.59 -2.25
N THR A 78 3.94 2.46 -1.37
CA THR A 78 4.15 2.30 0.07
C THR A 78 2.89 1.72 0.72
N GLY A 79 3.07 0.96 1.78
CA GLY A 79 1.92 0.39 2.48
C GLY A 79 2.09 0.32 4.01
N VAL A 80 2.21 1.51 4.66
CA VAL A 80 2.04 2.91 4.26
C VAL A 80 3.35 3.69 4.38
N THR A 81 3.39 4.95 3.93
CA THR A 81 4.32 5.98 4.42
C THR A 81 3.71 6.58 5.69
N VAL A 82 4.40 6.48 6.81
CA VAL A 82 3.91 7.02 8.10
C VAL A 82 4.17 8.53 8.14
N LEU A 83 3.40 9.27 7.35
CA LEU A 83 3.62 10.72 7.13
C LEU A 83 3.50 11.53 8.42
N SER A 84 2.75 11.05 9.41
CA SER A 84 2.65 11.71 10.73
C SER A 84 4.00 11.90 11.42
N VAL A 85 4.95 10.96 11.25
CA VAL A 85 6.27 11.03 11.90
C VAL A 85 7.36 11.60 10.99
N LEU A 86 7.13 11.68 9.68
CA LEU A 86 8.13 12.14 8.71
C LEU A 86 8.05 13.65 8.46
N ASP A 87 9.16 14.21 7.97
CA ASP A 87 9.21 15.59 7.46
C ASP A 87 8.65 15.63 6.03
N PRO A 88 7.63 16.48 5.72
CA PRO A 88 6.99 16.49 4.42
C PRO A 88 7.90 16.98 3.28
N VAL A 89 8.93 17.80 3.58
CA VAL A 89 9.91 18.24 2.57
C VAL A 89 10.77 17.05 2.16
N ARG A 90 11.28 16.27 3.15
CA ARG A 90 12.05 15.05 2.84
C ARG A 90 11.23 14.03 2.10
N VAL A 91 9.98 13.84 2.47
CA VAL A 91 9.05 12.95 1.75
C VAL A 91 8.87 13.44 0.31
N ALA A 92 8.71 14.75 0.10
CA ALA A 92 8.58 15.31 -1.24
C ALA A 92 9.80 15.02 -2.12
N GLU A 93 11.01 15.20 -1.59
CA GLU A 93 12.28 14.98 -2.31
C GLU A 93 12.57 13.50 -2.55
N ASP A 94 12.48 12.66 -1.51
CA ASP A 94 12.79 11.24 -1.60
C ASP A 94 11.88 10.53 -2.60
N TYR A 95 10.57 10.74 -2.49
CA TYR A 95 9.62 10.07 -3.37
C TYR A 95 9.58 10.67 -4.79
N ALA A 96 9.84 11.97 -4.96
CA ALA A 96 10.06 12.52 -6.30
C ALA A 96 11.32 11.93 -6.96
N THR A 97 12.37 11.66 -6.18
CA THR A 97 13.58 10.98 -6.65
C THR A 97 13.25 9.56 -7.13
N ILE A 98 12.48 8.79 -6.36
CA ILE A 98 12.04 7.45 -6.75
C ILE A 98 11.14 7.51 -7.99
N ASP A 99 10.27 8.52 -8.08
CA ASP A 99 9.38 8.68 -9.23
C ASP A 99 10.18 8.96 -10.52
N GLN A 100 11.26 9.75 -10.44
CA GLN A 100 12.19 9.95 -11.55
C GLN A 100 12.93 8.66 -11.91
N LEU A 101 13.50 7.95 -10.93
CA LEU A 101 14.22 6.70 -11.14
C LEU A 101 13.32 5.61 -11.74
N SER A 102 12.07 5.56 -11.33
CA SER A 102 11.09 4.59 -11.80
C SER A 102 10.32 5.04 -13.05
N ARG A 103 10.56 6.29 -13.52
CA ARG A 103 9.86 6.89 -14.66
C ARG A 103 8.33 6.92 -14.49
N GLY A 104 7.87 7.39 -13.34
CA GLY A 104 6.46 7.62 -13.06
C GLY A 104 5.68 6.38 -12.58
N ARG A 105 6.37 5.33 -12.12
CA ARG A 105 5.71 4.13 -11.58
C ARG A 105 5.31 4.27 -10.11
N LEU A 106 5.71 5.35 -9.44
CA LEU A 106 5.46 5.55 -8.02
C LEU A 106 4.02 5.99 -7.72
N GLU A 107 3.44 5.39 -6.72
CA GLU A 107 2.29 5.89 -5.95
C GLU A 107 2.60 5.72 -4.46
N ILE A 108 2.02 6.51 -3.60
CA ILE A 108 2.21 6.33 -2.16
C ILE A 108 0.87 6.11 -1.45
N THR A 109 0.90 5.26 -0.43
CA THR A 109 -0.19 5.18 0.54
C THR A 109 0.29 5.86 1.81
N ILE A 110 -0.37 6.92 2.24
CA ILE A 110 -0.04 7.60 3.49
C ILE A 110 -0.89 7.06 4.64
N GLY A 111 -0.35 7.12 5.85
CA GLY A 111 -1.04 6.74 7.07
C GLY A 111 -0.50 7.48 8.29
N LYS A 112 -1.30 7.46 9.35
CA LYS A 112 -0.94 8.08 10.63
C LYS A 112 0.04 7.23 11.48
N GLY A 113 0.29 5.98 11.07
CA GLY A 113 0.94 5.00 11.93
C GLY A 113 -0.01 4.40 12.97
N ASN A 114 0.33 3.22 13.46
CA ASN A 114 -0.49 2.49 14.44
C ASN A 114 0.34 1.98 15.64
N GLU A 115 1.63 2.23 15.67
CA GLU A 115 2.52 1.81 16.75
C GLU A 115 2.81 2.97 17.70
N VAL A 116 2.35 2.87 18.94
CA VAL A 116 2.58 3.90 19.97
C VAL A 116 4.07 4.16 20.18
N ALA A 117 4.89 3.11 20.16
CA ALA A 117 6.32 3.17 20.42
C ALA A 117 7.13 3.94 19.35
N GLN A 118 6.57 4.18 18.17
CA GLN A 118 7.31 4.92 17.11
C GLN A 118 7.33 6.43 17.32
N PHE A 119 6.27 7.03 17.90
CA PHE A 119 6.15 8.48 18.03
C PHE A 119 7.27 9.12 18.86
N PRO A 120 7.64 8.59 20.04
CA PRO A 120 8.75 9.12 20.84
C PRO A 120 10.10 9.08 20.14
N LEU A 121 10.32 8.15 19.18
CA LEU A 121 11.57 8.08 18.40
C LEU A 121 11.79 9.35 17.55
N PHE A 122 10.70 10.05 17.20
CA PHE A 122 10.70 11.28 16.42
C PHE A 122 10.35 12.51 17.24
N GLY A 123 10.30 12.38 18.58
CA GLY A 123 9.95 13.48 19.47
C GLY A 123 8.51 13.96 19.34
N LEU A 124 7.58 13.05 19.03
CA LEU A 124 6.17 13.32 18.78
C LEU A 124 5.30 12.54 19.77
N GLU A 125 4.04 13.00 19.93
CA GLU A 125 3.03 12.32 20.72
C GLU A 125 2.01 11.66 19.81
N ILE A 126 1.53 10.47 20.21
CA ILE A 126 0.56 9.72 19.42
C ILE A 126 -0.81 10.41 19.36
N ASP A 127 -1.14 11.19 20.35
CA ASP A 127 -2.43 11.88 20.42
C ASP A 127 -2.60 12.89 19.28
N ASP A 128 -1.50 13.44 18.77
CA ASP A 128 -1.47 14.40 17.66
C ASP A 128 -1.47 13.73 16.27
N GLN A 129 -1.56 12.41 16.19
CA GLN A 129 -1.33 11.63 14.96
C GLN A 129 -2.21 12.05 13.76
N TRP A 130 -3.42 12.53 14.02
CA TRP A 130 -4.36 12.92 12.96
C TRP A 130 -4.09 14.32 12.44
N GLU A 131 -3.81 15.25 13.33
CA GLU A 131 -3.43 16.63 13.03
C GLU A 131 -2.08 16.64 12.30
N LEU A 132 -1.10 15.86 12.80
CA LEU A 132 0.19 15.64 12.14
C LEU A 132 0.02 15.14 10.71
N LEU A 133 -0.82 14.11 10.49
CA LEU A 133 -1.06 13.57 9.16
C LEU A 133 -1.70 14.62 8.24
N ALA A 134 -2.74 15.29 8.70
CA ALA A 134 -3.50 16.24 7.88
C ALA A 134 -2.65 17.46 7.48
N ASP A 135 -1.92 18.03 8.42
CA ASP A 135 -1.08 19.21 8.21
C ASP A 135 0.10 18.90 7.27
N LYS A 136 0.84 17.82 7.56
CA LYS A 136 1.97 17.41 6.72
C LYS A 136 1.54 16.99 5.32
N TYR A 137 0.34 16.38 5.18
CA TYR A 137 -0.18 16.05 3.87
C TYR A 137 -0.57 17.30 3.07
N ALA A 138 -1.15 18.29 3.70
CA ALA A 138 -1.48 19.55 3.05
C ALA A 138 -0.22 20.23 2.47
N LEU A 139 0.88 20.28 3.24
CA LEU A 139 2.15 20.82 2.74
C LEU A 139 2.75 19.95 1.63
N LEU A 140 2.80 18.60 1.80
CA LEU A 140 3.32 17.68 0.78
C LEU A 140 2.62 17.85 -0.58
N ARG A 141 1.29 17.99 -0.56
CA ARG A 141 0.50 18.22 -1.80
C ARG A 141 0.95 19.47 -2.52
N ARG A 142 1.19 20.57 -1.81
CA ARG A 142 1.66 21.83 -2.39
C ARG A 142 3.08 21.69 -2.94
N LEU A 143 4.00 21.08 -2.18
CA LEU A 143 5.38 20.87 -2.60
C LEU A 143 5.49 20.06 -3.90
N TRP A 144 4.61 19.11 -4.17
CA TRP A 144 4.62 18.33 -5.42
C TRP A 144 3.95 19.04 -6.61
N ARG A 145 3.00 19.92 -6.35
CA ARG A 145 2.15 20.52 -7.40
C ARG A 145 2.56 21.93 -7.77
N GLU A 146 3.12 22.67 -6.83
CA GLU A 146 3.43 24.08 -6.96
C GLU A 146 4.95 24.31 -6.96
N THR A 147 5.38 25.46 -7.49
CA THR A 147 6.70 26.05 -7.31
C THR A 147 6.58 27.27 -6.41
N ASP A 148 7.69 27.68 -5.82
CA ASP A 148 7.75 28.89 -4.98
C ASP A 148 6.68 28.88 -3.88
N VAL A 149 6.57 27.73 -3.19
CA VAL A 149 5.58 27.52 -2.14
C VAL A 149 5.87 28.40 -0.93
N ASP A 150 4.92 29.26 -0.60
CA ASP A 150 4.85 29.93 0.70
C ASP A 150 3.91 29.17 1.62
N TRP A 151 4.37 28.87 2.82
CA TRP A 151 3.64 28.12 3.85
C TRP A 151 3.94 28.71 5.21
N ASP A 152 2.89 29.07 5.95
CA ASP A 152 3.03 29.53 7.33
C ASP A 152 3.37 28.36 8.26
N ALA A 153 4.22 28.62 9.25
CA ALA A 153 4.54 27.61 10.25
C ALA A 153 3.27 27.19 11.02
N THR A 154 3.16 25.89 11.25
CA THR A 154 2.16 25.30 12.13
C THR A 154 2.85 24.68 13.36
N PRO A 155 2.13 24.14 14.33
CA PRO A 155 2.76 23.33 15.39
C PRO A 155 3.50 22.11 14.85
N TYR A 156 3.21 21.64 13.62
CA TYR A 156 3.69 20.38 13.06
C TYR A 156 4.60 20.54 11.85
N THR A 157 4.60 21.69 11.19
CA THR A 157 5.42 21.99 10.00
C THR A 157 6.08 23.36 10.11
N ARG A 158 7.28 23.48 9.53
CA ARG A 158 8.01 24.72 9.47
C ARG A 158 7.53 25.62 8.34
N ALA A 159 7.67 26.93 8.49
CA ALA A 159 7.43 27.90 7.41
C ALA A 159 8.27 27.56 6.17
N GLN A 160 7.69 27.80 5.01
CA GLN A 160 8.38 27.74 3.72
C GLN A 160 8.28 29.12 3.06
N HIS A 161 9.33 29.54 2.36
CA HIS A 161 9.39 30.83 1.68
C HIS A 161 9.90 30.60 0.26
N ALA A 162 9.03 30.78 -0.74
CA ALA A 162 9.33 30.54 -2.15
C ALA A 162 10.05 29.20 -2.38
N THR A 163 9.60 28.14 -1.68
CA THR A 163 10.27 26.82 -1.69
C THR A 163 9.85 26.02 -2.89
N THR A 164 10.81 25.58 -3.69
CA THR A 164 10.62 24.58 -4.75
C THR A 164 11.46 23.35 -4.46
N THR A 165 10.84 22.20 -4.21
CA THR A 165 11.57 20.93 -4.01
C THR A 165 12.06 20.35 -5.33
N LEU A 166 13.26 19.79 -5.33
CA LEU A 166 13.87 19.10 -6.48
C LEU A 166 14.38 17.71 -6.06
N PRO A 167 14.28 16.70 -6.96
CA PRO A 167 13.65 16.81 -8.31
C PRO A 167 12.14 17.02 -8.22
N ARG A 168 11.54 17.51 -9.29
CA ARG A 168 10.09 17.46 -9.44
C ARG A 168 9.66 16.01 -9.73
N PRO A 169 8.45 15.56 -9.38
CA PRO A 169 7.93 14.28 -9.82
C PRO A 169 7.94 14.13 -11.34
N PHE A 170 8.09 12.90 -11.85
CA PHE A 170 8.35 12.61 -13.27
C PHE A 170 7.24 13.09 -14.23
N ALA A 171 5.99 12.87 -13.88
CA ALA A 171 4.84 13.23 -14.72
C ALA A 171 3.71 13.86 -13.89
N GLY A 172 4.05 14.91 -13.13
CA GLY A 172 3.14 15.50 -12.14
C GLY A 172 3.13 14.72 -10.82
N ALA A 173 2.37 15.22 -9.83
CA ALA A 173 2.30 14.62 -8.51
C ALA A 173 1.92 13.13 -8.56
N PRO A 174 2.63 12.24 -7.84
CA PRO A 174 2.20 10.85 -7.68
C PRO A 174 0.79 10.76 -7.10
N ARG A 175 0.06 9.69 -7.45
CA ARG A 175 -1.19 9.37 -6.77
C ARG A 175 -0.91 9.08 -5.31
N VAL A 176 -1.76 9.62 -4.44
CA VAL A 176 -1.70 9.37 -3.01
C VAL A 176 -2.94 8.59 -2.59
N TRP A 177 -2.75 7.44 -1.99
CA TRP A 177 -3.77 6.65 -1.32
C TRP A 177 -3.80 6.98 0.16
N HIS A 178 -4.95 6.89 0.80
CA HIS A 178 -5.07 7.05 2.25
C HIS A 178 -5.33 5.70 2.90
N GLY A 179 -4.37 5.22 3.68
CA GLY A 179 -4.51 4.00 4.47
C GLY A 179 -5.43 4.22 5.67
N SER A 180 -6.50 3.44 5.75
CA SER A 180 -7.43 3.50 6.88
C SER A 180 -7.80 2.10 7.37
N ALA A 181 -7.79 1.92 8.69
CA ALA A 181 -8.34 0.71 9.30
C ALA A 181 -9.88 0.84 9.43
N THR A 182 -10.36 1.75 10.27
CA THR A 182 -11.81 1.91 10.53
C THR A 182 -12.20 3.36 10.83
N THR A 183 -11.28 4.31 10.75
CA THR A 183 -11.51 5.68 11.16
C THR A 183 -12.14 6.48 10.04
N LEU A 184 -13.39 6.92 10.23
CA LEU A 184 -14.14 7.69 9.22
C LEU A 184 -13.46 9.01 8.84
N ALA A 185 -12.79 9.67 9.79
CA ALA A 185 -12.07 10.92 9.52
C ALA A 185 -10.94 10.76 8.47
N SER A 186 -10.26 9.60 8.44
CA SER A 186 -9.24 9.36 7.39
C SER A 186 -9.85 9.12 6.01
N ALA A 187 -11.00 8.47 5.96
CA ALA A 187 -11.77 8.31 4.74
C ALA A 187 -12.30 9.65 4.22
N ALA A 188 -12.79 10.51 5.10
CA ALA A 188 -13.21 11.87 4.77
C ALA A 188 -12.05 12.75 4.30
N LEU A 189 -10.84 12.59 4.87
CA LEU A 189 -9.65 13.30 4.40
C LEU A 189 -9.28 12.88 2.97
N ALA A 190 -9.29 11.58 2.66
CA ALA A 190 -9.07 11.06 1.31
C ALA A 190 -10.08 11.66 0.33
N ALA A 191 -11.36 11.54 0.66
CA ALA A 191 -12.47 12.01 -0.15
C ALA A 191 -12.41 13.52 -0.43
N ARG A 192 -12.08 14.34 0.58
CA ARG A 192 -11.91 15.80 0.42
C ARG A 192 -10.92 16.15 -0.68
N HIS A 193 -9.87 15.37 -0.81
CA HIS A 193 -8.79 15.63 -1.78
C HIS A 193 -8.98 14.91 -3.12
N GLY A 194 -10.04 14.11 -3.28
CA GLY A 194 -10.25 13.28 -4.46
C GLY A 194 -9.24 12.12 -4.57
N ASP A 195 -8.65 11.73 -3.43
CA ASP A 195 -7.65 10.67 -3.36
C ASP A 195 -8.30 9.31 -3.08
N PRO A 196 -7.77 8.20 -3.59
CA PRO A 196 -8.30 6.87 -3.33
C PRO A 196 -8.09 6.41 -1.88
N LEU A 197 -8.97 5.52 -1.42
CA LEU A 197 -8.91 4.91 -0.11
C LEU A 197 -8.25 3.53 -0.17
N PHE A 198 -7.30 3.26 0.73
CA PHE A 198 -6.80 1.91 0.97
C PHE A 198 -7.35 1.38 2.30
N SER A 199 -8.31 0.46 2.22
CA SER A 199 -8.89 -0.20 3.38
C SER A 199 -7.96 -1.31 3.88
N ALA A 200 -7.52 -1.17 5.13
CA ALA A 200 -6.48 -2.06 5.69
C ALA A 200 -7.01 -3.41 6.18
N ASN A 201 -8.24 -3.82 5.83
CA ASN A 201 -9.05 -4.97 6.31
C ASN A 201 -8.34 -6.18 6.97
N ALA A 202 -7.16 -5.97 7.56
CA ALA A 202 -6.36 -7.04 8.17
C ALA A 202 -6.72 -7.34 9.64
N ILE A 203 -7.39 -6.43 10.33
CA ILE A 203 -7.51 -6.47 11.80
C ILE A 203 -8.92 -6.29 12.35
N GLN A 204 -9.94 -6.11 11.49
CA GLN A 204 -11.32 -5.89 11.94
C GLN A 204 -12.30 -6.76 11.14
N PRO A 205 -13.51 -7.01 11.66
CA PRO A 205 -14.56 -7.67 10.90
C PRO A 205 -14.95 -6.90 9.63
N LEU A 206 -15.31 -7.63 8.58
CA LEU A 206 -15.67 -7.13 7.25
C LEU A 206 -16.64 -5.94 7.29
N ARG A 207 -17.68 -6.03 8.10
CA ARG A 207 -18.72 -4.99 8.24
C ARG A 207 -18.18 -3.60 8.62
N ASN A 208 -17.08 -3.55 9.37
CA ASN A 208 -16.49 -2.27 9.78
C ASN A 208 -15.86 -1.55 8.59
N TYR A 209 -15.32 -2.31 7.66
CA TYR A 209 -14.75 -1.78 6.43
C TYR A 209 -15.82 -1.42 5.40
N GLU A 210 -16.97 -2.13 5.37
CA GLU A 210 -18.13 -1.72 4.56
C GLU A 210 -18.61 -0.31 4.95
N VAL A 211 -18.73 -0.05 6.25
CA VAL A 211 -19.10 1.28 6.76
C VAL A 211 -18.07 2.33 6.34
N LEU A 212 -16.78 2.01 6.46
CA LEU A 212 -15.70 2.91 6.09
C LEU A 212 -15.73 3.26 4.60
N VAL A 213 -15.84 2.26 3.74
CA VAL A 213 -15.83 2.45 2.27
C VAL A 213 -17.08 3.20 1.80
N ARG A 214 -18.24 2.88 2.37
CA ARG A 214 -19.48 3.62 2.06
C ARG A 214 -19.34 5.10 2.42
N HIS A 215 -18.87 5.38 3.63
CA HIS A 215 -18.63 6.76 4.08
C HIS A 215 -17.64 7.49 3.17
N TYR A 216 -16.57 6.83 2.75
CA TYR A 216 -15.59 7.39 1.79
C TYR A 216 -16.26 7.82 0.49
N ARG A 217 -17.08 6.94 -0.13
CA ARG A 217 -17.77 7.22 -1.39
C ARG A 217 -18.78 8.35 -1.27
N ASP A 218 -19.57 8.35 -0.18
CA ASP A 218 -20.53 9.42 0.10
C ASP A 218 -19.84 10.79 0.23
N GLU A 219 -18.69 10.84 0.94
CA GLU A 219 -17.89 12.06 1.07
C GLU A 219 -17.24 12.46 -0.26
N PHE A 220 -16.77 11.49 -1.05
CA PHE A 220 -16.13 11.74 -2.34
C PHE A 220 -17.07 12.46 -3.30
N GLU A 221 -18.31 12.00 -3.42
CA GLU A 221 -19.36 12.65 -4.20
C GLU A 221 -19.75 14.01 -3.61
N ARG A 222 -19.85 14.13 -2.27
CA ARG A 222 -20.19 15.39 -1.59
C ARG A 222 -19.17 16.48 -1.84
N HIS A 223 -17.91 16.12 -2.02
CA HIS A 223 -16.84 17.04 -2.40
C HIS A 223 -16.80 17.34 -3.91
N GLY A 224 -17.72 16.81 -4.70
CA GLY A 224 -17.88 17.09 -6.13
C GLY A 224 -16.91 16.32 -7.03
N HIS A 225 -16.28 15.28 -6.53
CA HIS A 225 -15.41 14.43 -7.34
C HIS A 225 -16.22 13.42 -8.15
N ASP A 226 -15.70 13.02 -9.31
CA ASP A 226 -16.34 12.01 -10.16
C ASP A 226 -16.27 10.63 -9.49
N PRO A 227 -17.41 9.99 -9.15
CA PRO A 227 -17.45 8.73 -8.42
C PRO A 227 -16.74 7.57 -9.14
N ARG A 228 -16.54 7.66 -10.46
CA ARG A 228 -15.76 6.66 -11.21
C ARG A 228 -14.31 6.56 -10.75
N PHE A 229 -13.79 7.57 -10.08
CA PHE A 229 -12.41 7.62 -9.58
C PHE A 229 -12.32 7.40 -8.06
N ALA A 230 -13.42 7.09 -7.40
CA ALA A 230 -13.45 6.72 -6.00
C ALA A 230 -12.87 5.31 -5.78
N TYR A 231 -11.63 5.10 -6.24
CA TYR A 231 -10.96 3.82 -6.16
C TYR A 231 -10.75 3.35 -4.72
N VAL A 232 -10.88 2.05 -4.51
CA VAL A 232 -10.69 1.40 -3.21
C VAL A 232 -9.67 0.28 -3.33
N GLY A 233 -8.66 0.31 -2.48
CA GLY A 233 -7.76 -0.81 -2.24
C GLY A 233 -8.20 -1.61 -1.03
N ALA A 234 -8.01 -2.91 -1.07
CA ALA A 234 -8.31 -3.81 0.04
C ALA A 234 -7.07 -4.63 0.43
N GLY A 235 -6.69 -4.58 1.71
CA GLY A 235 -5.64 -5.43 2.25
C GLY A 235 -6.10 -6.87 2.49
N SER A 236 -5.16 -7.78 2.70
CA SER A 236 -5.43 -9.12 3.22
C SER A 236 -4.50 -9.44 4.39
N GLY A 237 -4.90 -10.41 5.21
CA GLY A 237 -4.06 -10.85 6.32
C GLY A 237 -2.86 -11.65 5.83
N SER A 238 -3.10 -12.74 5.13
CA SER A 238 -2.06 -13.64 4.62
C SER A 238 -2.59 -14.44 3.45
N LEU A 239 -1.68 -14.81 2.55
CA LEU A 239 -1.98 -15.70 1.44
C LEU A 239 -1.34 -17.07 1.69
N PHE A 240 -2.13 -18.14 1.63
CA PHE A 240 -1.62 -19.51 1.60
C PHE A 240 -2.54 -20.40 0.77
N ILE A 241 -2.05 -20.94 -0.33
CA ILE A 241 -2.79 -21.83 -1.23
C ILE A 241 -2.24 -23.26 -1.09
N ALA A 242 -3.13 -24.21 -0.89
CA ALA A 242 -2.85 -25.64 -0.82
C ALA A 242 -3.87 -26.44 -1.64
N ASP A 243 -3.68 -27.76 -1.76
CA ASP A 243 -4.59 -28.62 -2.52
C ASP A 243 -5.89 -28.93 -1.76
N SER A 244 -5.88 -28.71 -0.44
CA SER A 244 -7.08 -28.80 0.39
C SER A 244 -7.03 -27.83 1.57
N THR A 245 -8.22 -27.51 2.11
CA THR A 245 -8.34 -26.69 3.33
C THR A 245 -7.68 -27.36 4.54
N ALA A 246 -7.73 -28.69 4.61
CA ALA A 246 -7.09 -29.44 5.70
C ALA A 246 -5.57 -29.26 5.66
N GLU A 247 -4.97 -29.42 4.50
CA GLU A 247 -3.54 -29.19 4.27
C GLU A 247 -3.14 -27.74 4.57
N ALA A 248 -3.92 -26.78 4.08
CA ALA A 248 -3.66 -25.36 4.36
C ALA A 248 -3.63 -25.05 5.87
N ARG A 249 -4.55 -25.66 6.63
CA ARG A 249 -4.58 -25.51 8.10
C ARG A 249 -3.39 -26.19 8.78
N GLU A 250 -3.04 -27.37 8.34
CA GLU A 250 -1.91 -28.12 8.90
C GLU A 250 -0.57 -27.41 8.69
N LEU A 251 -0.32 -26.93 7.48
CA LEU A 251 0.95 -26.31 7.11
C LEU A 251 1.05 -24.86 7.58
N TYR A 252 -0.02 -24.09 7.46
CA TYR A 252 0.03 -22.65 7.75
C TYR A 252 -0.52 -22.27 9.12
N GLY A 253 -1.33 -23.10 9.77
CA GLY A 253 -1.90 -22.82 11.10
C GLY A 253 -0.85 -22.43 12.15
N PRO A 254 0.21 -23.23 12.37
CA PRO A 254 1.27 -22.90 13.32
C PRO A 254 2.01 -21.59 12.99
N VAL A 255 2.18 -21.29 11.71
CA VAL A 255 2.82 -20.04 11.24
C VAL A 255 1.92 -18.84 11.53
N TYR A 256 0.62 -18.95 11.25
CA TYR A 256 -0.37 -17.93 11.55
C TYR A 256 -0.41 -17.59 13.04
N GLU A 257 -0.53 -18.60 13.89
CA GLU A 257 -0.58 -18.43 15.34
C GLU A 257 0.67 -17.73 15.90
N ALA A 258 1.84 -18.11 15.39
CA ALA A 258 3.10 -17.48 15.79
C ALA A 258 3.19 -16.01 15.33
N ILE A 259 2.71 -15.70 14.12
CA ILE A 259 2.65 -14.32 13.63
C ILE A 259 1.69 -13.48 14.49
N VAL A 260 0.50 -14.01 14.78
CA VAL A 260 -0.48 -13.33 15.64
C VAL A 260 0.12 -13.07 17.02
N ALA A 261 0.77 -14.06 17.63
CA ALA A 261 1.41 -13.89 18.94
C ALA A 261 2.54 -12.84 18.92
N ALA A 262 3.32 -12.78 17.83
CA ALA A 262 4.43 -11.83 17.70
C ALA A 262 3.99 -10.40 17.38
N THR A 263 2.84 -10.22 16.72
CA THR A 263 2.33 -8.91 16.28
C THR A 263 1.21 -8.36 17.16
N ASN A 264 0.73 -9.13 18.13
CA ASN A 264 -0.31 -8.73 19.05
C ASN A 264 0.28 -7.80 20.15
N VAL A 265 0.27 -6.53 19.89
CA VAL A 265 0.80 -5.47 20.77
C VAL A 265 -0.27 -4.44 21.07
N PRO A 266 -0.14 -3.65 22.16
CA PRO A 266 -1.09 -2.57 22.45
C PRO A 266 -1.32 -1.66 21.24
N GLY A 267 -2.59 -1.51 20.84
CA GLY A 267 -2.99 -0.73 19.65
C GLY A 267 -3.06 -1.51 18.34
N ASN A 268 -2.55 -2.74 18.29
CA ASN A 268 -2.56 -3.61 17.10
C ASN A 268 -2.98 -5.03 17.46
N ASN A 269 -4.18 -5.20 17.98
CA ASN A 269 -4.71 -6.51 18.36
C ASN A 269 -5.62 -7.06 17.27
N SER A 270 -5.25 -8.21 16.68
CA SER A 270 -6.14 -8.95 15.80
C SER A 270 -7.28 -9.60 16.62
N PRO A 271 -8.56 -9.46 16.21
CA PRO A 271 -9.67 -10.18 16.84
C PRO A 271 -9.70 -11.65 16.43
N PHE A 272 -8.92 -12.05 15.42
CA PHE A 272 -8.89 -13.42 14.87
C PHE A 272 -7.86 -14.24 15.63
N ARG A 273 -8.33 -15.08 16.56
CA ARG A 273 -7.50 -15.80 17.53
C ARG A 273 -6.75 -16.99 16.93
N ASP A 274 -7.34 -17.63 15.95
CA ASP A 274 -6.82 -18.81 15.29
C ASP A 274 -7.04 -18.75 13.78
N ILE A 275 -6.44 -19.69 13.07
CA ILE A 275 -6.51 -19.73 11.61
C ILE A 275 -7.94 -19.97 11.10
N ASP A 276 -8.74 -20.76 11.79
CA ASP A 276 -10.13 -21.04 11.39
C ASP A 276 -11.00 -19.79 11.48
N HIS A 277 -10.87 -19.03 12.56
CA HIS A 277 -11.54 -17.75 12.71
C HIS A 277 -11.08 -16.74 11.64
N ALA A 278 -9.78 -16.68 11.34
CA ALA A 278 -9.25 -15.80 10.30
C ALA A 278 -9.71 -16.20 8.88
N ILE A 279 -9.86 -17.49 8.62
CA ILE A 279 -10.41 -17.99 7.35
C ILE A 279 -11.91 -17.68 7.27
N ALA A 280 -12.69 -17.92 8.31
CA ALA A 280 -14.13 -17.75 8.27
C ALA A 280 -14.56 -16.28 8.24
N GLU A 281 -14.08 -15.48 9.19
CA GLU A 281 -14.54 -14.12 9.48
C GLU A 281 -13.52 -13.03 9.13
N GLY A 282 -12.23 -13.41 9.11
CA GLY A 282 -11.12 -12.48 8.89
C GLY A 282 -10.69 -12.36 7.43
N PRO A 283 -9.58 -11.65 7.18
CA PRO A 283 -9.07 -11.35 5.84
C PRO A 283 -8.11 -12.40 5.29
N ALA A 284 -7.87 -13.51 6.00
CA ALA A 284 -6.91 -14.53 5.57
C ALA A 284 -7.35 -15.20 4.26
N LEU A 285 -6.52 -15.13 3.25
CA LEU A 285 -6.68 -15.79 1.94
C LEU A 285 -6.01 -17.16 2.01
N VAL A 286 -6.63 -18.11 2.70
CA VAL A 286 -6.05 -19.42 3.03
C VAL A 286 -7.02 -20.53 2.65
N GLY A 287 -6.53 -21.54 1.91
CA GLY A 287 -7.33 -22.68 1.43
C GLY A 287 -6.95 -23.07 0.01
N THR A 288 -7.92 -23.64 -0.72
CA THR A 288 -7.74 -23.92 -2.17
C THR A 288 -7.85 -22.62 -2.98
N ALA A 289 -7.44 -22.67 -4.26
CA ALA A 289 -7.56 -21.52 -5.15
C ALA A 289 -9.01 -21.04 -5.27
N GLU A 290 -9.99 -21.97 -5.35
CA GLU A 290 -11.40 -21.66 -5.42
C GLU A 290 -11.87 -20.91 -4.16
N GLN A 291 -11.47 -21.36 -2.97
CA GLN A 291 -11.82 -20.71 -1.70
C GLN A 291 -11.22 -19.31 -1.59
N VAL A 292 -10.01 -19.12 -2.11
CA VAL A 292 -9.38 -17.79 -2.17
C VAL A 292 -10.14 -16.88 -3.13
N ILE A 293 -10.56 -17.37 -4.30
CA ILE A 293 -11.39 -16.62 -5.25
C ILE A 293 -12.73 -16.23 -4.61
N GLU A 294 -13.43 -17.17 -3.98
CA GLU A 294 -14.71 -16.92 -3.28
C GLU A 294 -14.54 -15.87 -2.18
N LYS A 295 -13.42 -15.92 -1.44
CA LYS A 295 -13.12 -14.94 -0.40
C LYS A 295 -12.90 -13.54 -0.96
N ILE A 296 -12.14 -13.42 -2.05
CA ILE A 296 -11.93 -12.14 -2.74
C ILE A 296 -13.25 -11.62 -3.30
N ALA A 297 -14.07 -12.49 -3.90
CA ALA A 297 -15.41 -12.13 -4.40
C ALA A 297 -16.33 -11.63 -3.28
N ARG A 298 -16.28 -12.24 -2.10
CA ARG A 298 -17.05 -11.80 -0.92
C ARG A 298 -16.61 -10.38 -0.48
N PHE A 299 -15.31 -10.11 -0.45
CA PHE A 299 -14.81 -8.78 -0.14
C PHE A 299 -15.15 -7.77 -1.23
N HIS A 300 -15.06 -8.16 -2.49
CA HIS A 300 -15.46 -7.29 -3.60
C HIS A 300 -16.96 -6.97 -3.53
N GLY A 301 -17.81 -7.93 -3.21
CA GLY A 301 -19.24 -7.69 -2.99
C GLY A 301 -19.55 -6.69 -1.88
N ALA A 302 -18.66 -6.58 -0.88
CA ALA A 302 -18.79 -5.62 0.23
C ALA A 302 -18.20 -4.24 -0.09
N PHE A 303 -17.09 -4.17 -0.82
CA PHE A 303 -16.31 -2.94 -1.01
C PHE A 303 -16.34 -2.42 -2.44
N ASP A 304 -16.62 -3.25 -3.43
CA ASP A 304 -16.41 -2.96 -4.84
C ASP A 304 -14.98 -2.39 -5.05
N HIS A 305 -13.97 -3.12 -4.53
CA HIS A 305 -12.59 -2.65 -4.52
C HIS A 305 -11.88 -2.94 -5.84
N ASP A 306 -10.97 -2.05 -6.20
CA ASP A 306 -10.22 -2.04 -7.46
C ASP A 306 -8.87 -2.74 -7.35
N LEU A 307 -8.26 -2.68 -6.15
CA LEU A 307 -6.93 -3.18 -5.86
C LEU A 307 -6.98 -4.16 -4.70
N GLN A 308 -6.61 -5.43 -4.95
CA GLN A 308 -6.41 -6.43 -3.91
C GLN A 308 -4.94 -6.52 -3.54
N SER A 309 -4.62 -6.22 -2.29
CA SER A 309 -3.30 -6.45 -1.73
C SER A 309 -3.22 -7.84 -1.10
N ILE A 310 -2.09 -8.50 -1.28
CA ILE A 310 -1.75 -9.78 -0.64
C ILE A 310 -0.43 -9.67 0.11
N SER A 311 -0.26 -10.49 1.15
CA SER A 311 1.00 -10.63 1.89
C SER A 311 1.41 -12.10 1.93
N LEU A 312 2.68 -12.38 1.71
CA LEU A 312 3.23 -13.73 1.82
C LEU A 312 3.61 -14.07 3.27
N PRO A 313 3.58 -15.34 3.65
CA PRO A 313 4.04 -15.82 4.95
C PRO A 313 5.57 -15.85 5.02
N THR A 314 6.19 -14.69 5.24
CA THR A 314 7.66 -14.47 5.12
C THR A 314 8.51 -15.26 6.12
N THR A 315 7.91 -15.96 7.06
CA THR A 315 8.60 -16.89 7.96
C THR A 315 8.75 -18.30 7.39
N LEU A 316 8.03 -18.63 6.32
CA LEU A 316 8.21 -19.89 5.59
C LEU A 316 9.50 -19.88 4.76
N PRO A 317 10.03 -21.08 4.39
CA PRO A 317 11.09 -21.19 3.40
C PRO A 317 10.75 -20.41 2.12
N ILE A 318 11.75 -19.77 1.53
CA ILE A 318 11.55 -18.87 0.39
C ILE A 318 10.97 -19.60 -0.82
N GLU A 319 11.32 -20.86 -1.00
CA GLU A 319 10.80 -21.71 -2.09
C GLU A 319 9.28 -21.88 -1.96
N GLN A 320 8.79 -22.13 -0.76
CA GLN A 320 7.34 -22.24 -0.50
C GLN A 320 6.62 -20.92 -0.71
N GLN A 321 7.23 -19.82 -0.31
CA GLN A 321 6.65 -18.47 -0.57
C GLN A 321 6.49 -18.24 -2.08
N TYR A 322 7.48 -18.61 -2.88
CA TYR A 322 7.43 -18.46 -4.33
C TYR A 322 6.41 -19.40 -4.98
N GLU A 323 6.31 -20.63 -4.52
CA GLU A 323 5.28 -21.57 -4.99
C GLU A 323 3.86 -21.05 -4.74
N ILE A 324 3.59 -20.53 -3.53
CA ILE A 324 2.30 -19.92 -3.20
C ILE A 324 2.01 -18.73 -4.13
N LEU A 325 3.00 -17.89 -4.40
CA LEU A 325 2.86 -16.74 -5.28
C LEU A 325 2.58 -17.15 -6.73
N GLU A 326 3.28 -18.15 -7.24
CA GLU A 326 3.11 -18.69 -8.60
C GLU A 326 1.73 -19.34 -8.75
N ARG A 327 1.28 -20.11 -7.77
CA ARG A 327 -0.07 -20.67 -7.76
C ARG A 327 -1.14 -19.58 -7.76
N PHE A 328 -0.99 -18.56 -6.92
CA PHE A 328 -1.93 -17.43 -6.90
C PHE A 328 -1.99 -16.72 -8.25
N ALA A 329 -0.84 -16.46 -8.87
CA ALA A 329 -0.74 -15.82 -10.18
C ALA A 329 -1.39 -16.66 -11.29
N ALA A 330 -1.26 -17.99 -11.25
CA ALA A 330 -1.76 -18.89 -12.26
C ALA A 330 -3.25 -19.26 -12.08
N GLU A 331 -3.67 -19.50 -10.83
CA GLU A 331 -4.98 -20.09 -10.54
C GLU A 331 -6.02 -19.04 -10.14
N VAL A 332 -5.62 -17.96 -9.47
CA VAL A 332 -6.55 -16.96 -8.91
C VAL A 332 -6.63 -15.68 -9.75
N VAL A 333 -5.49 -15.09 -10.06
CA VAL A 333 -5.42 -13.78 -10.74
C VAL A 333 -6.22 -13.71 -12.04
N PRO A 334 -6.14 -14.69 -12.98
CA PRO A 334 -6.87 -14.62 -14.25
C PRO A 334 -8.39 -14.64 -14.07
N VAL A 335 -8.87 -15.44 -13.10
CA VAL A 335 -10.30 -15.56 -12.81
C VAL A 335 -10.83 -14.26 -12.23
N VAL A 336 -10.20 -13.74 -11.19
CA VAL A 336 -10.62 -12.52 -10.50
C VAL A 336 -10.54 -11.30 -11.42
N ARG A 337 -9.51 -11.18 -12.26
CA ARG A 337 -9.41 -10.08 -13.24
C ARG A 337 -10.56 -10.10 -14.25
N ARG A 338 -10.95 -11.27 -14.72
CA ARG A 338 -12.07 -11.43 -15.66
C ARG A 338 -13.42 -11.08 -15.03
N GLU A 339 -13.64 -11.53 -13.79
CA GLU A 339 -14.92 -11.37 -13.10
C GLU A 339 -15.11 -9.96 -12.53
N PHE A 340 -14.04 -9.31 -12.11
CA PHE A 340 -14.07 -7.98 -11.49
C PHE A 340 -13.17 -7.00 -12.24
N PRO A 341 -13.57 -6.52 -13.44
CA PRO A 341 -12.81 -5.54 -14.19
C PRO A 341 -12.75 -4.20 -13.44
N THR A 342 -11.67 -3.43 -13.64
CA THR A 342 -11.51 -2.09 -13.08
C THR A 342 -10.83 -1.17 -14.09
N THR A 343 -11.11 0.13 -14.00
CA THR A 343 -10.44 1.18 -14.78
C THR A 343 -9.14 1.66 -14.11
N LEU A 344 -8.88 1.24 -12.87
CA LEU A 344 -7.63 1.60 -12.17
C LEU A 344 -6.41 1.25 -13.03
N TRP A 345 -5.54 2.26 -13.27
CA TRP A 345 -4.37 2.18 -14.14
C TRP A 345 -4.67 1.77 -15.60
N GLY A 346 -5.93 1.85 -16.01
CA GLY A 346 -6.39 1.55 -17.37
C GLY A 346 -6.86 2.81 -18.12
N GLU A 347 -7.53 2.56 -19.25
CA GLU A 347 -8.08 3.64 -20.06
C GLU A 347 -9.09 4.47 -19.25
N GLY A 348 -8.93 5.80 -19.29
CA GLY A 348 -9.79 6.74 -18.56
C GLY A 348 -9.32 7.06 -17.14
N ASP A 349 -8.36 6.31 -16.58
CA ASP A 349 -7.74 6.69 -15.30
C ASP A 349 -6.79 7.87 -15.51
N PRO A 350 -6.93 8.98 -14.76
CA PRO A 350 -6.05 10.16 -14.88
C PRO A 350 -4.56 9.84 -14.68
N TYR A 351 -4.23 8.73 -14.04
CA TYR A 351 -2.86 8.27 -13.79
C TYR A 351 -2.42 7.13 -14.71
N ALA A 352 -3.23 6.72 -15.68
CA ALA A 352 -2.89 5.64 -16.62
C ALA A 352 -1.71 6.01 -17.55
N THR A 353 -1.57 7.30 -17.86
CA THR A 353 -0.55 7.83 -18.78
C THR A 353 0.84 8.00 -18.15
N ARG A 354 1.01 7.67 -16.87
CA ARG A 354 2.34 7.64 -16.25
C ARG A 354 3.10 6.43 -16.84
N PRO A 355 4.03 6.67 -17.77
CA PRO A 355 4.61 5.57 -18.51
C PRO A 355 5.48 4.70 -17.61
N ALA A 356 5.15 3.45 -17.54
CA ALA A 356 5.93 2.40 -16.87
C ALA A 356 6.87 1.68 -17.85
N VAL A 357 7.40 2.35 -18.87
CA VAL A 357 8.13 1.67 -19.94
C VAL A 357 9.57 2.18 -20.01
N HIS A 358 10.52 1.26 -19.99
CA HIS A 358 11.91 1.53 -20.38
C HIS A 358 11.93 2.07 -21.81
N GLY A 359 12.36 3.30 -21.99
CA GLY A 359 12.47 3.92 -23.31
C GLY A 359 11.55 5.12 -23.58
N ALA A 360 10.70 5.51 -22.60
CA ALA A 360 9.97 6.78 -22.71
C ALA A 360 10.97 7.94 -22.86
N THR A 361 10.83 8.70 -23.92
CA THR A 361 11.69 9.86 -24.21
C THR A 361 11.20 11.08 -23.42
N GLU A 362 12.06 12.09 -23.24
CA GLU A 362 11.64 13.39 -22.63
C GLU A 362 10.43 14.01 -23.36
N LYS A 363 10.26 13.72 -24.65
CA LYS A 363 9.10 14.15 -25.45
C LYS A 363 7.80 13.53 -24.96
N ASP A 364 7.83 12.25 -24.57
CA ASP A 364 6.65 11.53 -24.07
C ASP A 364 6.26 12.04 -22.66
N ALA A 365 7.26 12.35 -21.83
CA ALA A 365 7.06 12.96 -20.53
C ALA A 365 6.47 14.39 -20.64
N ALA A 366 6.96 15.20 -21.58
CA ALA A 366 6.45 16.56 -21.83
C ALA A 366 4.99 16.53 -22.35
N SER A 367 4.65 15.54 -23.16
CA SER A 367 3.28 15.35 -23.67
C SER A 367 2.33 14.94 -22.55
N ALA A 368 2.74 14.05 -21.65
CA ALA A 368 1.97 13.63 -20.48
C ALA A 368 1.74 14.79 -19.49
N VAL A 369 2.76 15.62 -19.24
CA VAL A 369 2.66 16.82 -18.41
C VAL A 369 1.68 17.83 -19.03
N SER A 370 1.71 18.03 -20.35
CA SER A 370 0.79 18.93 -21.06
C SER A 370 -0.67 18.45 -21.02
N ALA A 371 -0.89 17.13 -21.04
CA ALA A 371 -2.22 16.56 -20.91
C ALA A 371 -2.74 16.68 -19.46
N HIS A 372 -1.88 16.48 -18.48
CA HIS A 372 -2.22 16.61 -17.05
C HIS A 372 -2.46 18.07 -16.64
N GLY A 373 -1.65 19.00 -17.13
CA GLY A 373 -1.83 20.43 -16.89
C GLY A 373 -3.13 21.01 -17.47
N ARG A 374 -3.68 20.42 -18.54
CA ARG A 374 -4.98 20.81 -19.08
C ARG A 374 -6.16 20.28 -18.27
N LEU A 375 -6.01 19.14 -17.61
CA LEU A 375 -7.04 18.59 -16.71
C LEU A 375 -7.11 19.35 -15.38
N VAL A 376 -5.99 19.84 -14.88
CA VAL A 376 -5.92 20.62 -13.62
C VAL A 376 -6.29 22.09 -13.81
N ALA A 377 -6.15 22.66 -15.02
CA ALA A 377 -6.56 24.02 -15.34
C ALA A 377 -8.07 24.14 -15.67
N ALA A 378 -8.76 23.01 -15.83
CA ALA A 378 -10.19 22.93 -16.11
C ALA A 378 -11.03 22.49 -14.89
N ALA A 379 -10.41 22.29 -13.74
CA ALA A 379 -11.01 22.05 -12.43
C ALA A 379 -10.54 23.15 -11.46
#